data_8d5acd840b2cde153e9748a7c1fb2d76
#
_entry.id   8d5acd840b2cde153e9748a7c1fb2d76
#
_cell.length_a   1.000
_cell.length_b   1.000
_cell.length_c   1.000
_cell.angle_alpha   90.00
_cell.angle_beta   90.00
_cell.angle_gamma   90.00
#
_symmetry.space_group_name_H-M   'P 1'
#
loop_
_entity.id
_entity.type
_entity.pdbx_description
1 polymer ?
#
loop_
_entity_poly.entity_id
_entity_poly.type
_entity_poly.pdbx_seq_one_letter_code
_entity_poly.pdbx_strand_id
1 'polypeptide(L)'
;MEREAVRIDVILPIEVYPISAKELEHRKSRIVGDVPIFSYIPLKDTFDEALNNWLKLINAKLDYLINLLTREKEGFNVMPLKKVNISEKGLRLSSETPLEPNTFVEIKLVLDLYEPLGLYLYGKIIRCEKKEEHYEIALEWINLTPDIKEKLGFYILQKERELIRERKGF
;
A
#
# COMPACT_ATOMS: atom_id res chain seq x y z
N MET A 1 0.19 13.94 -24.84
CA MET A 1 0.16 12.47 -24.64
C MET A 1 0.35 12.16 -23.18
N GLU A 2 -0.68 11.70 -22.55
CA GLU A 2 -0.50 11.11 -21.23
C GLU A 2 0.23 9.79 -21.38
N ARG A 3 1.35 9.64 -20.65
CA ARG A 3 2.02 8.34 -20.57
C ARG A 3 1.08 7.39 -19.84
N GLU A 4 0.80 6.26 -20.44
CA GLU A 4 0.11 5.20 -19.71
C GLU A 4 0.90 4.84 -18.47
N ALA A 5 0.19 4.76 -17.33
CA ALA A 5 0.82 4.37 -16.09
C ALA A 5 1.35 2.93 -16.20
N VAL A 6 2.56 2.71 -15.74
CA VAL A 6 3.16 1.37 -15.69
C VAL A 6 2.32 0.47 -14.79
N ARG A 7 2.00 -0.73 -15.29
CA ARG A 7 1.24 -1.75 -14.56
C ARG A 7 2.10 -2.99 -14.39
N ILE A 8 2.06 -3.53 -13.20
CA ILE A 8 2.78 -4.77 -12.88
C ILE A 8 1.85 -5.79 -12.24
N ASP A 9 2.12 -7.08 -12.52
CA ASP A 9 1.49 -8.19 -11.84
C ASP A 9 2.32 -8.58 -10.63
N VAL A 10 1.70 -8.60 -9.45
CA VAL A 10 2.36 -8.97 -8.20
C VAL A 10 1.42 -9.80 -7.34
N ILE A 11 1.99 -10.57 -6.41
CA ILE A 11 1.26 -11.28 -5.37
C ILE A 11 1.55 -10.58 -4.06
N LEU A 12 0.49 -10.13 -3.40
CA LEU A 12 0.64 -9.43 -2.11
C LEU A 12 -0.55 -9.69 -1.20
N PRO A 13 -0.37 -9.49 0.12
CA PRO A 13 -1.48 -9.53 1.06
C PRO A 13 -2.43 -8.37 0.79
N ILE A 14 -3.71 -8.67 0.59
CA ILE A 14 -4.70 -7.66 0.27
C ILE A 14 -6.10 -8.09 0.69
N GLU A 15 -6.87 -7.12 1.19
CA GLU A 15 -8.30 -7.23 1.43
C GLU A 15 -9.00 -5.98 0.90
N VAL A 16 -10.17 -6.17 0.31
CA VAL A 16 -10.98 -5.09 -0.27
C VAL A 16 -12.37 -5.14 0.37
N TYR A 17 -12.79 -4.01 0.93
CA TYR A 17 -14.09 -3.88 1.62
C TYR A 17 -14.91 -2.76 1.01
N PRO A 18 -16.20 -3.00 0.68
CA PRO A 18 -17.09 -1.90 0.29
C PRO A 18 -17.27 -0.92 1.46
N ILE A 19 -17.28 0.37 1.13
CA ILE A 19 -17.57 1.43 2.08
C ILE A 19 -18.58 2.41 1.49
N SER A 20 -19.30 3.15 2.36
CA SER A 20 -20.22 4.18 1.91
C SER A 20 -19.47 5.47 1.52
N ALA A 21 -20.10 6.29 0.67
CA ALA A 21 -19.57 7.61 0.33
C ALA A 21 -19.38 8.48 1.56
N LYS A 22 -20.26 8.36 2.56
CA LYS A 22 -20.20 9.11 3.82
C LYS A 22 -18.96 8.72 4.66
N GLU A 23 -18.64 7.42 4.72
CA GLU A 23 -17.44 6.93 5.38
C GLU A 23 -16.19 7.44 4.70
N LEU A 24 -16.20 7.52 3.38
CA LEU A 24 -15.08 7.98 2.57
C LEU A 24 -14.73 9.45 2.81
N GLU A 25 -15.71 10.32 3.08
CA GLU A 25 -15.50 11.76 3.29
C GLU A 25 -14.45 12.07 4.36
N HIS A 26 -14.31 11.20 5.35
CA HIS A 26 -13.41 11.40 6.50
C HIS A 26 -12.15 10.52 6.43
N ARG A 27 -11.93 9.83 5.31
CA ARG A 27 -10.83 8.87 5.20
C ARG A 27 -9.88 9.23 4.07
N LYS A 28 -8.59 9.19 4.39
CA LYS A 28 -7.48 9.37 3.44
C LYS A 28 -6.58 8.16 3.49
N SER A 29 -5.85 7.91 2.41
CA SER A 29 -4.81 6.90 2.42
C SER A 29 -3.82 7.17 3.55
N ARG A 30 -3.34 6.11 4.20
CA ARG A 30 -2.40 6.22 5.31
C ARG A 30 -1.52 4.99 5.44
N ILE A 31 -0.38 5.19 6.04
CA ILE A 31 0.55 4.12 6.39
C ILE A 31 0.19 3.58 7.78
N VAL A 32 0.14 2.26 7.91
CA VAL A 32 -0.11 1.60 9.19
C VAL A 32 1.07 1.80 10.13
N GLY A 33 0.78 2.22 11.35
CA GLY A 33 1.81 2.47 12.36
C GLY A 33 2.45 3.85 12.29
N ASP A 34 2.02 4.67 11.36
CA ASP A 34 2.48 6.06 11.28
C ASP A 34 1.74 6.88 12.34
N VAL A 35 2.47 7.30 13.37
CA VAL A 35 1.92 8.07 14.48
C VAL A 35 2.37 9.53 14.33
N PRO A 36 1.49 10.44 13.88
CA PRO A 36 1.85 11.81 13.56
C PRO A 36 2.53 12.56 14.71
N ILE A 37 2.16 12.25 15.95
CA ILE A 37 2.70 12.91 17.14
C ILE A 37 4.22 12.75 17.26
N PHE A 38 4.74 11.58 16.91
CA PHE A 38 6.18 11.32 16.98
C PHE A 38 6.97 11.88 15.80
N SER A 39 6.29 12.17 14.70
CA SER A 39 6.91 12.69 13.48
C SER A 39 7.27 14.18 13.60
N TYR A 40 6.66 14.90 14.54
CA TYR A 40 6.85 16.33 14.69
C TYR A 40 7.99 16.73 15.65
N ILE A 41 8.60 15.78 16.34
CA ILE A 41 9.71 16.07 17.24
C ILE A 41 11.02 15.86 16.49
N PRO A 42 11.70 16.92 16.04
CA PRO A 42 12.98 16.76 15.36
C PRO A 42 14.03 16.23 16.34
N LEU A 43 14.77 15.20 15.91
CA LEU A 43 15.92 14.72 16.65
C LEU A 43 17.02 15.77 16.57
N LYS A 44 17.31 16.43 17.69
CA LYS A 44 18.45 17.36 17.78
C LYS A 44 19.73 16.55 17.93
N ASP A 45 20.72 16.87 17.12
CA ASP A 45 22.02 16.24 17.23
C ASP A 45 22.72 16.67 18.53
N THR A 46 23.32 15.71 19.20
CA THR A 46 24.20 15.96 20.32
C THR A 46 25.63 16.23 19.80
N PHE A 47 26.54 16.70 20.69
CA PHE A 47 27.95 16.87 20.33
C PHE A 47 28.71 15.54 20.23
N ASP A 48 28.12 14.45 20.66
CA ASP A 48 28.71 13.10 20.61
C ASP A 48 28.12 12.31 19.44
N GLU A 49 28.94 12.10 18.41
CA GLU A 49 28.53 11.37 17.20
C GLU A 49 28.17 9.91 17.48
N ALA A 50 28.90 9.22 18.36
CA ALA A 50 28.62 7.85 18.74
C ALA A 50 27.26 7.76 19.45
N LEU A 51 26.96 8.68 20.34
CA LEU A 51 25.67 8.75 21.02
C LEU A 51 24.53 9.02 20.02
N ASN A 52 24.71 9.93 19.08
CA ASN A 52 23.72 10.20 18.03
C ASN A 52 23.41 8.95 17.21
N ASN A 53 24.43 8.19 16.82
CA ASN A 53 24.27 6.95 16.06
C ASN A 53 23.51 5.90 16.86
N TRP A 54 23.80 5.74 18.15
CA TRP A 54 23.07 4.83 19.02
C TRP A 54 21.60 5.22 19.19
N LEU A 55 21.32 6.51 19.40
CA LEU A 55 19.95 7.01 19.52
C LEU A 55 19.15 6.80 18.23
N LYS A 56 19.75 7.05 17.08
CA LYS A 56 19.12 6.78 15.78
C LYS A 56 18.81 5.31 15.58
N LEU A 57 19.74 4.43 15.96
CA LEU A 57 19.54 2.98 15.87
C LEU A 57 18.41 2.51 16.79
N ILE A 58 18.39 2.97 18.04
CA ILE A 58 17.33 2.63 19.00
C ILE A 58 15.98 3.13 18.48
N ASN A 59 15.93 4.36 17.98
CA ASN A 59 14.70 4.94 17.44
C ASN A 59 14.18 4.12 16.23
N ALA A 60 15.08 3.72 15.34
CA ALA A 60 14.73 2.88 14.20
C ALA A 60 14.17 1.51 14.62
N LYS A 61 14.77 0.89 15.65
CA LYS A 61 14.27 -0.38 16.20
C LYS A 61 12.89 -0.21 16.84
N LEU A 62 12.65 0.88 17.55
CA LEU A 62 11.35 1.19 18.14
C LEU A 62 10.29 1.41 17.06
N ASP A 63 10.60 2.17 16.02
CA ASP A 63 9.71 2.38 14.89
C ASP A 63 9.34 1.06 14.21
N TYR A 64 10.31 0.19 14.01
CA TYR A 64 10.08 -1.15 13.46
C TYR A 64 9.10 -1.97 14.33
N LEU A 65 9.31 -1.97 15.65
CA LEU A 65 8.44 -2.68 16.58
C LEU A 65 7.02 -2.10 16.58
N ILE A 66 6.88 -0.78 16.59
CA ILE A 66 5.59 -0.10 16.54
C ILE A 66 4.83 -0.48 15.27
N ASN A 67 5.51 -0.45 14.12
CA ASN A 67 4.93 -0.82 12.84
C ASN A 67 4.49 -2.30 12.83
N LEU A 68 5.35 -3.18 13.32
CA LEU A 68 5.05 -4.61 13.40
C LEU A 68 3.83 -4.90 14.26
N LEU A 69 3.80 -4.34 15.49
CA LEU A 69 2.69 -4.54 16.42
C LEU A 69 1.38 -3.95 15.91
N THR A 70 1.45 -2.77 15.26
CA THR A 70 0.28 -2.12 14.71
C THR A 70 -0.30 -2.91 13.54
N ARG A 71 0.55 -3.44 12.66
CA ARG A 71 0.11 -4.31 11.56
C ARG A 71 -0.56 -5.58 12.08
N GLU A 72 -0.02 -6.20 13.12
CA GLU A 72 -0.64 -7.37 13.75
C GLU A 72 -1.99 -7.03 14.37
N LYS A 73 -2.05 -5.95 15.14
CA LYS A 73 -3.28 -5.50 15.80
C LYS A 73 -4.39 -5.18 14.80
N GLU A 74 -4.05 -4.62 13.65
CA GLU A 74 -5.01 -4.25 12.60
C GLU A 74 -5.26 -5.37 11.59
N GLY A 75 -4.73 -6.57 11.79
CA GLY A 75 -5.02 -7.77 11.01
C GLY A 75 -4.24 -7.89 9.70
N PHE A 76 -3.21 -7.10 9.47
CA PHE A 76 -2.41 -7.15 8.23
C PHE A 76 -1.60 -8.44 8.09
N ASN A 77 -1.29 -9.11 9.19
CA ASN A 77 -0.51 -10.36 9.19
C ASN A 77 -1.31 -11.59 8.75
N VAL A 78 -2.64 -11.50 8.73
CA VAL A 78 -3.54 -12.63 8.40
C VAL A 78 -4.30 -12.42 7.09
N MET A 79 -3.96 -11.40 6.32
CA MET A 79 -4.63 -11.13 5.04
C MET A 79 -4.21 -12.17 3.99
N PRO A 80 -5.15 -12.58 3.12
CA PRO A 80 -4.83 -13.54 2.06
C PRO A 80 -3.89 -12.94 1.02
N LEU A 81 -3.02 -13.79 0.48
CA LEU A 81 -2.19 -13.43 -0.67
C LEU A 81 -3.02 -13.54 -1.94
N LYS A 82 -3.03 -12.50 -2.74
CA LYS A 82 -3.76 -12.46 -4.01
C LYS A 82 -2.89 -11.89 -5.11
N LYS A 83 -3.06 -12.44 -6.32
CA LYS A 83 -2.46 -11.86 -7.51
C LYS A 83 -3.24 -10.63 -7.92
N VAL A 84 -2.54 -9.52 -8.08
CA VAL A 84 -3.13 -8.24 -8.47
C VAL A 84 -2.31 -7.59 -9.58
N ASN A 85 -2.95 -6.72 -10.35
CA ASN A 85 -2.28 -5.86 -11.32
C ASN A 85 -2.37 -4.44 -10.80
N ILE A 86 -1.24 -3.88 -10.40
CA ILE A 86 -1.18 -2.59 -9.70
C ILE A 86 -0.46 -1.52 -10.54
N SER A 87 -0.97 -0.30 -10.47
CA SER A 87 -0.35 0.89 -11.06
C SER A 87 -0.48 2.09 -10.12
N GLU A 88 0.15 3.19 -10.47
CA GLU A 88 -0.02 4.45 -9.73
C GLU A 88 -1.45 5.00 -9.79
N LYS A 89 -2.24 4.59 -10.77
CA LYS A 89 -3.62 5.05 -10.97
C LYS A 89 -4.67 4.14 -10.35
N GLY A 90 -4.37 2.87 -10.16
CA GLY A 90 -5.35 1.95 -9.64
C GLY A 90 -4.90 0.51 -9.56
N LEU A 91 -5.88 -0.37 -9.44
CA LEU A 91 -5.69 -1.78 -9.17
C LEU A 91 -6.68 -2.62 -9.99
N ARG A 92 -6.22 -3.78 -10.43
CA ARG A 92 -7.09 -4.82 -11.00
C ARG A 92 -6.89 -6.12 -10.22
N LEU A 93 -7.98 -6.75 -9.85
CA LEU A 93 -7.94 -8.01 -9.11
C LEU A 93 -9.19 -8.84 -9.42
N SER A 94 -9.12 -10.13 -9.07
CA SER A 94 -10.26 -11.03 -9.11
C SER A 94 -10.99 -11.02 -7.77
N SER A 95 -12.32 -11.10 -7.81
CA SER A 95 -13.16 -11.18 -6.63
C SER A 95 -14.19 -12.30 -6.80
N GLU A 96 -14.53 -12.98 -5.71
CA GLU A 96 -15.59 -13.98 -5.70
C GLU A 96 -16.98 -13.34 -5.72
N THR A 97 -17.08 -12.11 -5.22
CA THR A 97 -18.33 -11.34 -5.18
C THR A 97 -18.26 -10.15 -6.13
N PRO A 98 -19.39 -9.78 -6.76
CA PRO A 98 -19.42 -8.60 -7.61
C PRO A 98 -19.35 -7.32 -6.79
N LEU A 99 -18.65 -6.32 -7.34
CA LEU A 99 -18.62 -4.96 -6.81
C LEU A 99 -19.12 -4.02 -7.91
N GLU A 100 -20.22 -3.33 -7.64
CA GLU A 100 -20.85 -2.47 -8.65
C GLU A 100 -19.96 -1.28 -9.04
N PRO A 101 -19.91 -0.89 -10.33
CA PRO A 101 -19.24 0.33 -10.75
C PRO A 101 -19.76 1.56 -9.99
N ASN A 102 -18.89 2.53 -9.79
CA ASN A 102 -19.13 3.76 -9.03
C ASN A 102 -19.33 3.58 -7.52
N THR A 103 -19.09 2.38 -6.99
CA THR A 103 -19.02 2.17 -5.53
C THR A 103 -17.62 2.40 -5.01
N PHE A 104 -17.52 2.69 -3.72
CA PHE A 104 -16.25 2.95 -3.05
C PHE A 104 -15.80 1.75 -2.24
N VAL A 105 -14.49 1.57 -2.16
CA VAL A 105 -13.89 0.47 -1.40
C VAL A 105 -12.71 0.97 -0.58
N GLU A 106 -12.52 0.33 0.58
CA GLU A 106 -11.30 0.42 1.37
C GLU A 106 -10.42 -0.77 1.00
N ILE A 107 -9.16 -0.50 0.73
CA ILE A 107 -8.17 -1.52 0.41
C ILE A 107 -7.11 -1.54 1.50
N LYS A 108 -6.92 -2.69 2.11
CA LYS A 108 -5.80 -2.96 3.02
C LYS A 108 -4.80 -3.80 2.25
N LEU A 109 -3.57 -3.37 2.14
CA LEU A 109 -2.52 -4.15 1.47
C LEU A 109 -1.16 -3.95 2.13
N VAL A 110 -0.26 -4.90 1.87
CA VAL A 110 1.13 -4.81 2.31
C VAL A 110 2.03 -4.82 1.08
N LEU A 111 2.82 -3.77 0.93
CA LEU A 111 3.87 -3.71 -0.08
C LEU A 111 5.11 -4.41 0.46
N ASP A 112 5.63 -5.38 -0.28
CA ASP A 112 6.85 -6.12 0.07
C ASP A 112 8.11 -5.36 -0.33
N LEU A 113 8.29 -4.20 0.28
CA LEU A 113 9.52 -3.45 0.21
C LEU A 113 10.56 -4.04 1.17
N TYR A 114 11.76 -3.49 1.22
CA TYR A 114 12.79 -3.90 2.18
C TYR A 114 12.22 -4.02 3.60
N GLU A 115 11.44 -3.03 4.01
CA GLU A 115 10.54 -3.13 5.17
C GLU A 115 9.11 -3.28 4.65
N PRO A 116 8.37 -4.34 5.06
CA PRO A 116 6.98 -4.46 4.66
C PRO A 116 6.16 -3.24 5.09
N LEU A 117 5.40 -2.69 4.16
CA LEU A 117 4.63 -1.48 4.37
C LEU A 117 3.14 -1.76 4.28
N GLY A 118 2.44 -1.69 5.40
CA GLY A 118 0.98 -1.80 5.45
C GLY A 118 0.32 -0.47 5.10
N LEU A 119 -0.64 -0.52 4.20
CA LEU A 119 -1.35 0.67 3.72
C LEU A 119 -2.86 0.50 3.81
N TYR A 120 -3.54 1.58 4.21
CA TYR A 120 -4.95 1.78 3.96
C TYR A 120 -5.10 2.68 2.74
N LEU A 121 -5.75 2.17 1.71
CA LEU A 121 -6.00 2.88 0.47
C LEU A 121 -7.49 2.90 0.19
N TYR A 122 -7.92 3.83 -0.63
CA TYR A 122 -9.32 3.96 -1.00
C TYR A 122 -9.43 3.99 -2.52
N GLY A 123 -10.49 3.41 -3.04
CA GLY A 123 -10.70 3.32 -4.46
C GLY A 123 -12.15 3.45 -4.87
N LYS A 124 -12.35 3.76 -6.13
CA LYS A 124 -13.64 3.75 -6.79
C LYS A 124 -13.66 2.66 -7.83
N ILE A 125 -14.66 1.79 -7.80
CA ILE A 125 -14.82 0.74 -8.79
C ILE A 125 -15.19 1.36 -10.13
N ILE A 126 -14.39 1.08 -11.16
CA ILE A 126 -14.62 1.56 -12.52
C ILE A 126 -15.35 0.50 -13.33
N ARG A 127 -14.96 -0.76 -13.16
CA ARG A 127 -15.44 -1.85 -13.99
C ARG A 127 -15.50 -3.13 -13.16
N CYS A 128 -16.56 -3.91 -13.41
CA CYS A 128 -16.73 -5.25 -12.86
C CYS A 128 -17.22 -6.15 -13.99
N GLU A 129 -16.41 -7.12 -14.41
CA GLU A 129 -16.72 -8.06 -15.46
C GLU A 129 -16.87 -9.47 -14.90
N LYS A 130 -17.99 -10.11 -15.20
CA LYS A 130 -18.21 -11.51 -14.83
C LYS A 130 -17.39 -12.43 -15.74
N LYS A 131 -16.55 -13.26 -15.13
CA LYS A 131 -15.88 -14.39 -15.77
C LYS A 131 -16.57 -15.69 -15.34
N GLU A 132 -16.01 -16.86 -15.69
CA GLU A 132 -16.65 -18.15 -15.44
C GLU A 132 -16.98 -18.41 -13.96
N GLU A 133 -16.02 -18.19 -13.06
CA GLU A 133 -16.17 -18.47 -11.62
C GLU A 133 -15.86 -17.28 -10.73
N HIS A 134 -15.51 -16.14 -11.31
CA HIS A 134 -15.12 -14.96 -10.55
C HIS A 134 -15.48 -13.67 -11.29
N TYR A 135 -15.22 -12.55 -10.64
CA TYR A 135 -15.40 -11.22 -11.22
C TYR A 135 -14.04 -10.53 -11.32
N GLU A 136 -13.74 -9.96 -12.47
CA GLU A 136 -12.57 -9.08 -12.63
C GLU A 136 -12.97 -7.65 -12.35
N ILE A 137 -12.27 -7.05 -11.41
CA ILE A 137 -12.57 -5.72 -10.90
C ILE A 137 -11.41 -4.80 -11.23
N ALA A 138 -11.75 -3.63 -11.77
CA ALA A 138 -10.80 -2.53 -11.93
C ALA A 138 -11.26 -1.35 -11.08
N LEU A 139 -10.33 -0.77 -10.35
CA LEU A 139 -10.59 0.39 -9.51
C LEU A 139 -9.52 1.47 -9.72
N GLU A 140 -9.91 2.73 -9.48
CA GLU A 140 -9.00 3.87 -9.41
C GLU A 140 -8.78 4.27 -7.96
N TRP A 141 -7.51 4.61 -7.65
CA TRP A 141 -7.20 5.18 -6.33
C TRP A 141 -7.88 6.53 -6.17
N ILE A 142 -8.37 6.78 -4.97
CA ILE A 142 -8.92 8.08 -4.57
C ILE A 142 -8.31 8.49 -3.23
N ASN A 143 -8.27 9.80 -2.98
CA ASN A 143 -7.75 10.36 -1.73
C ASN A 143 -6.32 9.91 -1.40
N LEU A 144 -5.49 9.69 -2.42
CA LEU A 144 -4.07 9.41 -2.20
C LEU A 144 -3.36 10.65 -1.68
N THR A 145 -2.59 10.47 -0.60
CA THR A 145 -1.69 11.50 -0.13
C THR A 145 -0.39 11.49 -0.96
N PRO A 146 0.34 12.62 -1.07
CA PRO A 146 1.55 12.67 -1.87
C PRO A 146 2.63 11.66 -1.46
N ASP A 147 2.80 11.41 -0.18
CA ASP A 147 3.75 10.42 0.35
C ASP A 147 3.39 8.99 -0.05
N ILE A 148 2.11 8.63 0.00
CA ILE A 148 1.63 7.30 -0.43
C ILE A 148 1.80 7.14 -1.94
N LYS A 149 1.50 8.18 -2.71
CA LYS A 149 1.69 8.17 -4.17
C LYS A 149 3.15 7.92 -4.54
N GLU A 150 4.07 8.56 -3.85
CA GLU A 150 5.51 8.37 -4.03
C GLU A 150 5.93 6.93 -3.71
N LYS A 151 5.43 6.37 -2.61
CA LYS A 151 5.73 5.00 -2.20
C LYS A 151 5.18 3.96 -3.20
N LEU A 152 3.98 4.16 -3.71
CA LEU A 152 3.41 3.31 -4.76
C LEU A 152 4.26 3.37 -6.03
N GLY A 153 4.65 4.55 -6.47
CA GLY A 153 5.50 4.74 -7.64
C GLY A 153 6.86 4.06 -7.48
N PHE A 154 7.48 4.20 -6.33
CA PHE A 154 8.75 3.55 -6.01
C PHE A 154 8.61 2.01 -6.02
N TYR A 155 7.56 1.48 -5.40
CA TYR A 155 7.28 0.05 -5.37
C TYR A 155 7.13 -0.52 -6.79
N ILE A 156 6.31 0.13 -7.59
CA ILE A 156 6.04 -0.31 -8.97
C ILE A 156 7.32 -0.31 -9.80
N LEU A 157 8.11 0.74 -9.70
CA LEU A 157 9.38 0.85 -10.41
C LEU A 157 10.37 -0.24 -9.99
N GLN A 158 10.46 -0.51 -8.69
CA GLN A 158 11.34 -1.54 -8.15
C GLN A 158 10.92 -2.93 -8.63
N LYS A 159 9.63 -3.24 -8.58
CA LYS A 159 9.10 -4.52 -9.05
C LYS A 159 9.26 -4.69 -10.56
N GLU A 160 9.07 -3.64 -11.33
CA GLU A 160 9.33 -3.66 -12.77
C GLU A 160 10.79 -4.03 -13.07
N ARG A 161 11.73 -3.44 -12.35
CA ARG A 161 13.16 -3.76 -12.48
C ARG A 161 13.47 -5.22 -12.13
N GLU A 162 12.87 -5.73 -11.06
CA GLU A 162 13.01 -7.14 -10.67
C GLU A 162 12.49 -8.08 -11.77
N LEU A 163 11.31 -7.80 -12.32
CA LEU A 163 10.72 -8.58 -13.41
C LEU A 163 11.58 -8.56 -14.68
N ILE A 164 12.17 -7.43 -15.02
CA ILE A 164 13.08 -7.31 -16.15
C ILE A 164 14.34 -8.16 -15.94
N ARG A 165 14.89 -8.15 -14.73
CA ARG A 165 16.06 -8.99 -14.38
C ARG A 165 15.74 -10.47 -14.50
N GLU A 166 14.60 -10.91 -13.99
CA GLU A 166 14.14 -12.30 -14.10
C GLU A 166 14.01 -12.75 -15.56
N ARG A 167 13.43 -11.90 -16.42
CA ARG A 167 13.30 -12.18 -17.86
C ARG A 167 14.64 -12.28 -18.57
N LYS A 168 15.67 -11.55 -18.13
CA LYS A 168 17.02 -11.56 -18.69
C LYS A 168 17.91 -12.65 -18.11
N GLY A 169 17.43 -13.42 -17.14
CA GLY A 169 18.19 -14.51 -16.52
C GLY A 169 19.32 -14.05 -15.58
N PHE A 170 19.23 -12.85 -15.03
CA PHE A 170 20.19 -12.33 -14.06
C PHE A 170 19.69 -12.46 -12.63
#